data_660efbdb4c00889182cca06344fab458
#
_entry.id   660efbdb4c00889182cca06344fab458
#
_cell.length_a   1.000
_cell.length_b   1.000
_cell.length_c   1.000
_cell.angle_alpha   90.00
_cell.angle_beta   90.00
_cell.angle_gamma   90.00
#
_symmetry.space_group_name_H-M   'P 1'
#
loop_
_entity.id
_entity.type
_entity.pdbx_description
1 polymer ?
#
loop_
_entity_poly.entity_id
_entity_poly.type
_entity_poly.pdbx_seq_one_letter_code
_entity_poly.pdbx_strand_id
1 'polypeptide(L)' 'MEFVEYVCILLHIGTDLKELENHLSMNGYSFGIDKSRNLLFVPIDDFDYVEEILDDRNIIHGAKV' A
#
# COMPACT_ATOMS: atom_id res chain seq x y z
N MET A 1 8.49 -10.23 21.92
CA MET A 1 8.07 -9.04 21.14
C MET A 1 8.27 -9.34 19.66
N GLU A 2 7.21 -9.28 18.91
CA GLU A 2 7.29 -9.52 17.47
C GLU A 2 7.54 -8.21 16.74
N PHE A 3 8.49 -8.24 15.82
CA PHE A 3 8.73 -7.11 14.93
C PHE A 3 7.99 -7.34 13.63
N VAL A 4 7.18 -6.38 13.24
CA VAL A 4 6.54 -6.38 11.93
C VAL A 4 7.33 -5.45 11.03
N GLU A 5 7.90 -5.99 9.97
CA GLU A 5 8.56 -5.19 8.96
C GLU A 5 7.53 -4.64 7.98
N TYR A 6 7.65 -3.37 7.66
CA TYR A 6 6.80 -2.70 6.69
C TYR A 6 7.56 -2.40 5.42
N VAL A 7 6.92 -2.60 4.30
CA VAL A 7 7.43 -2.18 2.99
C VAL A 7 6.82 -0.82 2.66
N CYS A 8 7.65 0.11 2.26
CA CYS A 8 7.20 1.43 1.82
C CYS A 8 7.01 1.40 0.30
N ILE A 9 5.80 1.70 -0.15
CA ILE A 9 5.44 1.72 -1.55
C ILE A 9 5.16 3.16 -1.96
N LEU A 10 5.92 3.66 -2.94
CA LEU A 10 5.69 4.98 -3.51
C LEU A 10 4.61 4.89 -4.57
N LEU A 11 3.54 5.63 -4.40
CA LEU A 11 2.42 5.65 -5.33
C LEU A 11 2.53 6.85 -6.27
N HIS A 12 2.07 6.66 -7.51
CA HIS A 12 2.04 7.75 -8.49
C HIS A 12 1.16 8.90 -7.99
N ILE A 13 1.61 10.13 -8.25
CA ILE A 13 0.84 11.35 -7.95
C ILE A 13 -0.44 11.30 -8.78
N GLY A 14 -1.59 11.48 -8.16
CA GLY A 14 -2.88 11.35 -8.83
C GLY A 14 -3.60 10.06 -8.51
N THR A 15 -2.96 9.13 -7.79
CA THR A 15 -3.63 7.94 -7.28
C THR A 15 -4.74 8.37 -6.31
N ASP A 16 -5.94 7.79 -6.46
CA ASP A 16 -7.03 8.03 -5.52
C ASP A 16 -6.75 7.27 -4.22
N LEU A 17 -6.08 7.95 -3.28
CA LEU A 17 -5.66 7.36 -2.01
C LEU A 17 -6.84 6.96 -1.14
N LYS A 18 -7.94 7.71 -1.20
CA LYS A 18 -9.12 7.41 -0.40
C LYS A 18 -9.79 6.13 -0.86
N GLU A 19 -9.90 5.94 -2.16
CA GLU A 19 -10.48 4.72 -2.74
C GLU A 19 -9.60 3.51 -2.40
N LEU A 20 -8.29 3.65 -2.53
CA LEU A 20 -7.34 2.61 -2.20
C LEU A 20 -7.40 2.25 -0.71
N GLU A 21 -7.45 3.26 0.16
CA GLU A 21 -7.59 3.10 1.60
C GLU A 21 -8.84 2.29 1.95
N ASN A 22 -9.98 2.65 1.34
CA ASN A 22 -11.24 1.96 1.56
C ASN A 22 -11.15 0.50 1.10
N HIS A 23 -10.54 0.25 -0.05
CA HIS A 23 -10.41 -1.10 -0.59
C HIS A 23 -9.55 -1.99 0.32
N LEU A 24 -8.40 -1.49 0.76
CA LEU A 24 -7.51 -2.24 1.65
C LEU A 24 -8.18 -2.50 3.01
N SER A 25 -8.89 -1.50 3.54
CA SER A 25 -9.60 -1.63 4.80
C SER A 25 -10.70 -2.69 4.71
N MET A 26 -11.46 -2.71 3.64
CA MET A 26 -12.54 -3.68 3.43
C MET A 26 -12.01 -5.10 3.29
N ASN A 27 -10.79 -5.27 2.81
CA ASN A 27 -10.16 -6.58 2.68
C ASN A 27 -9.40 -7.00 3.94
N GLY A 28 -9.43 -6.19 4.98
CA GLY A 28 -8.83 -6.53 6.27
C GLY A 28 -7.32 -6.38 6.35
N TYR A 29 -6.70 -5.69 5.40
CA TYR A 29 -5.25 -5.45 5.44
C TYR A 29 -4.90 -4.37 6.45
N SER A 30 -3.79 -4.58 7.15
CA SER A 30 -3.15 -3.53 7.95
C SER A 30 -2.31 -2.68 7.02
N PHE A 31 -2.40 -1.37 7.15
CA PHE A 31 -1.63 -0.45 6.30
C PHE A 31 -1.54 0.93 6.93
N GLY A 32 -0.61 1.73 6.42
CA GLY A 32 -0.53 3.14 6.73
C GLY A 32 -0.38 3.93 5.43
N ILE A 33 -0.94 5.11 5.37
CA ILE A 33 -0.83 6.00 4.20
C ILE A 33 -0.32 7.36 4.65
N ASP A 34 0.73 7.85 3.97
CA ASP A 34 1.18 9.22 4.08
C ASP A 34 0.67 9.97 2.84
N LYS A 35 -0.42 10.69 3.00
CA LYS A 35 -1.08 11.38 1.90
C LYS A 35 -0.24 12.52 1.32
N SER A 36 0.61 13.13 2.14
CA SER A 36 1.45 14.23 1.67
C SER A 36 2.59 13.77 0.77
N ARG A 37 3.01 12.53 0.90
CA ARG A 37 4.13 11.96 0.14
C ARG A 37 3.71 10.83 -0.81
N ASN A 38 2.42 10.50 -0.86
CA ASN A 38 1.89 9.38 -1.64
C ASN A 38 2.60 8.07 -1.31
N LEU A 39 2.80 7.82 -0.02
CA LEU A 39 3.44 6.59 0.45
C LEU A 39 2.42 5.66 1.08
N LEU A 40 2.53 4.38 0.75
CA LEU A 40 1.74 3.31 1.35
C LEU A 40 2.70 2.39 2.11
N PHE A 41 2.36 2.09 3.37
CA PHE A 41 3.13 1.17 4.20
C PHE A 41 2.30 -0.07 4.45
N VAL A 42 2.84 -1.23 4.13
CA VAL A 42 2.16 -2.51 4.40
C VAL A 42 3.14 -3.50 5.02
N PRO A 43 2.66 -4.43 5.86
CA PRO A 43 3.51 -5.49 6.38
C PRO A 43 4.14 -6.28 5.23
N ILE A 44 5.39 -6.69 5.39
CA ILE A 44 6.12 -7.40 4.34
C ILE A 44 5.40 -8.69 3.92
N ASP A 45 4.72 -9.34 4.85
CA ASP A 45 3.98 -10.58 4.56
C ASP A 45 2.78 -10.36 3.64
N ASP A 46 2.25 -9.14 3.60
CA ASP A 46 1.10 -8.78 2.78
C ASP A 46 1.51 -8.08 1.48
N PHE A 47 2.80 -7.82 1.30
CA PHE A 47 3.30 -7.04 0.18
C PHE A 47 2.87 -7.60 -1.18
N ASP A 48 3.01 -8.91 -1.39
CA ASP A 48 2.69 -9.54 -2.67
C ASP A 48 1.20 -9.37 -3.01
N TYR A 49 0.34 -9.54 -2.01
CA TYR A 49 -1.11 -9.39 -2.20
C TYR A 49 -1.49 -7.95 -2.50
N VAL A 50 -0.88 -7.01 -1.78
CA VAL A 50 -1.14 -5.58 -1.99
C VAL A 50 -0.62 -5.14 -3.35
N GLU A 51 0.56 -5.60 -3.76
CA GLU A 51 1.10 -5.29 -5.08
C GLU A 51 0.18 -5.79 -6.20
N GLU A 52 -0.38 -6.99 -6.04
CA GLU A 52 -1.34 -7.51 -6.99
C GLU A 52 -2.59 -6.62 -7.11
N ILE A 53 -3.08 -6.12 -5.99
CA ILE A 53 -4.20 -5.18 -5.97
C ILE A 53 -3.84 -3.89 -6.73
N LEU A 54 -2.64 -3.37 -6.53
CA LEU A 54 -2.18 -2.17 -7.22
C LEU A 54 -2.06 -2.41 -8.73
N ASP A 55 -1.54 -3.56 -9.13
CA ASP A 55 -1.39 -3.92 -10.54
C ASP A 55 -2.76 -4.09 -11.21
N ASP A 56 -3.71 -4.74 -10.55
CA ASP A 56 -5.07 -4.93 -11.06
C ASP A 56 -5.79 -3.60 -11.29
N ARG A 57 -5.45 -2.59 -10.52
CA ARG A 57 -6.03 -1.25 -10.63
C ARG A 57 -5.21 -0.33 -11.52
N ASN A 58 -4.15 -0.84 -12.15
CA ASN A 58 -3.23 -0.07 -12.98
C ASN A 58 -2.61 1.12 -12.25
N ILE A 59 -2.34 0.96 -10.96
CA ILE A 59 -1.69 1.99 -10.16
C ILE A 59 -0.17 1.86 -10.34
N ILE A 60 0.43 2.91 -10.88
CA ILE A 60 1.89 2.97 -11.04
C ILE A 60 2.52 3.14 -9.67
N HIS A 61 3.45 2.28 -9.32
CA HIS A 61 4.06 2.28 -8.00
C HIS A 61 5.49 1.75 -8.04
N GLY A 62 6.25 2.10 -7.00
CA GLY A 62 7.58 1.55 -6.77
C GLY A 62 7.71 1.14 -5.31
N ALA A 63 8.34 0.00 -5.05
CA ALA A 63 8.53 -0.48 -3.68
C ALA A 63 9.97 -0.23 -3.22
N LYS A 64 10.09 0.14 -1.94
CA LYS A 64 11.37 0.22 -1.24
C LYS A 64 11.32 -0.65 -0.01
N VAL A 65 12.31 -1.45 0.14
CA VAL A 65 12.48 -2.32 1.32
C VAL A 65 13.36 -1.62 2.34
#